data_492d55524d8762d76fb48102f025f447
#
_entry.id   492d55524d8762d76fb48102f025f447
#
_cell.length_a   1.000
_cell.length_b   1.000
_cell.length_c   1.000
_cell.angle_alpha   90.00
_cell.angle_beta   90.00
_cell.angle_gamma   90.00
#
_symmetry.space_group_name_H-M   'P 1'
#
loop_
_entity.id
_entity.type
_entity.pdbx_description
1 polymer ?
#
loop_
_entity_poly.entity_id
_entity_poly.type
_entity_poly.pdbx_seq_one_letter_code
_entity_poly.pdbx_strand_id
1 'polypeptide(L)'
;MKVRRTNFFMVDNRIFDYNLKPRDIAVYCFLCRRLNQESNVAFPSRKDIGKSCGIKKEETVDKALKVLVEKGLIKKYHRHTNAGDYGSNVYKLNLKSGGIEKGGSNNNT
;
A
#
# COMPACT_ATOMS: atom_id res chain seq x y z
N MET A 1 -25.04 5.80 21.87
CA MET A 1 -25.29 5.35 20.52
C MET A 1 -24.27 4.35 20.05
N LYS A 2 -24.75 3.28 19.45
CA LYS A 2 -23.85 2.28 18.95
C LYS A 2 -23.53 2.49 17.50
N VAL A 3 -22.27 2.43 17.17
CA VAL A 3 -21.86 2.54 15.79
C VAL A 3 -21.42 1.16 15.32
N ARG A 4 -22.04 0.70 14.23
CA ARG A 4 -21.65 -0.55 13.66
C ARG A 4 -20.58 -0.32 12.65
N ARG A 5 -19.51 -1.05 12.77
CA ARG A 5 -18.40 -0.92 11.85
C ARG A 5 -18.37 -2.12 10.93
N THR A 6 -19.19 -2.05 9.90
CA THR A 6 -19.33 -3.15 8.97
C THR A 6 -18.65 -2.91 7.62
N ASN A 7 -18.16 -1.71 7.38
CA ASN A 7 -17.55 -1.39 6.10
C ASN A 7 -16.28 -0.59 6.36
N PHE A 8 -15.22 -1.29 6.66
CA PHE A 8 -13.98 -0.62 7.00
C PHE A 8 -12.79 -1.48 6.61
N PHE A 9 -11.63 -0.89 6.62
CA PHE A 9 -10.38 -1.61 6.46
C PHE A 9 -9.42 -1.13 7.55
N MET A 10 -8.35 -1.90 7.76
CA MET A 10 -7.42 -1.59 8.84
C MET A 10 -6.12 -1.07 8.29
N VAL A 11 -5.56 -0.10 8.99
CA VAL A 11 -4.26 0.45 8.68
C VAL A 11 -3.44 0.42 9.95
N ASP A 12 -2.19 0.00 9.83
CA ASP A 12 -1.30 -0.06 10.98
C ASP A 12 -1.02 1.35 11.47
N ASN A 13 -1.16 1.57 12.78
CA ASN A 13 -0.94 2.88 13.36
C ASN A 13 0.44 3.43 13.08
N ARG A 14 1.42 2.56 12.92
CA ARG A 14 2.79 2.99 12.72
C ARG A 14 3.03 3.73 11.41
N ILE A 15 2.04 3.71 10.51
CA ILE A 15 2.18 4.45 9.25
C ILE A 15 2.46 5.93 9.52
N PHE A 16 1.95 6.45 10.63
CA PHE A 16 2.13 7.86 10.96
C PHE A 16 3.50 8.18 11.52
N ASP A 17 4.30 7.17 11.78
CA ASP A 17 5.65 7.36 12.32
C ASP A 17 6.71 7.52 11.23
N TYR A 18 6.31 7.43 9.96
CA TYR A 18 7.26 7.44 8.86
C TYR A 18 7.43 8.79 8.20
N ASN A 19 6.80 9.82 8.77
CA ASN A 19 6.96 11.19 8.26
C ASN A 19 6.59 11.31 6.79
N LEU A 20 5.42 10.75 6.44
CA LEU A 20 4.95 10.73 5.06
C LEU A 20 4.14 11.97 4.74
N LYS A 21 4.10 12.31 3.46
CA LYS A 21 3.19 13.35 2.99
C LYS A 21 1.77 12.82 2.94
N PRO A 22 0.78 13.71 3.00
CA PRO A 22 -0.62 13.25 2.92
C PRO A 22 -0.92 12.38 1.72
N ARG A 23 -0.34 12.70 0.56
CA ARG A 23 -0.57 11.92 -0.64
C ARG A 23 -0.05 10.50 -0.46
N ASP A 24 1.10 10.35 0.20
CA ASP A 24 1.71 9.04 0.43
C ASP A 24 0.86 8.21 1.37
N ILE A 25 0.33 8.85 2.42
CA ILE A 25 -0.53 8.17 3.36
C ILE A 25 -1.81 7.72 2.67
N ALA A 26 -2.39 8.58 1.84
CA ALA A 26 -3.61 8.24 1.12
C ALA A 26 -3.40 7.03 0.22
N VAL A 27 -2.29 7.01 -0.50
CA VAL A 27 -1.99 5.89 -1.39
C VAL A 27 -1.79 4.61 -0.57
N TYR A 28 -1.06 4.70 0.53
CA TYR A 28 -0.86 3.53 1.37
C TYR A 28 -2.20 3.00 1.91
N CYS A 29 -3.06 3.88 2.35
CA CYS A 29 -4.37 3.48 2.85
C CYS A 29 -5.20 2.81 1.76
N PHE A 30 -5.15 3.32 0.54
CA PHE A 30 -5.88 2.70 -0.54
C PHE A 30 -5.36 1.29 -0.83
N LEU A 31 -4.06 1.10 -0.75
CA LEU A 31 -3.50 -0.24 -0.93
C LEU A 31 -4.00 -1.17 0.17
N CYS A 32 -4.10 -0.67 1.39
CA CYS A 32 -4.63 -1.48 2.49
C CYS A 32 -6.07 -1.90 2.23
N ARG A 33 -6.86 -1.00 1.67
CA ARG A 33 -8.24 -1.28 1.34
C ARG A 33 -8.37 -2.38 0.29
N ARG A 34 -7.43 -2.42 -0.65
CA ARG A 34 -7.47 -3.38 -1.74
C ARG A 34 -6.69 -4.65 -1.44
N LEU A 35 -6.21 -4.77 -0.24
CA LEU A 35 -5.35 -5.87 0.14
C LEU A 35 -6.08 -7.20 0.16
N ASN A 36 -5.45 -8.21 -0.44
CA ASN A 36 -5.92 -9.57 -0.30
C ASN A 36 -5.42 -10.09 1.04
N GLN A 37 -6.35 -10.56 1.86
CA GLN A 37 -6.02 -10.94 3.23
C GLN A 37 -5.08 -12.13 3.31
N GLU A 38 -5.17 -13.03 2.35
CA GLU A 38 -4.35 -14.23 2.41
C GLU A 38 -2.93 -14.01 1.92
N SER A 39 -2.79 -13.29 0.84
CA SER A 39 -1.48 -13.11 0.23
C SER A 39 -0.79 -11.83 0.66
N ASN A 40 -1.52 -10.92 1.28
CA ASN A 40 -0.99 -9.65 1.75
C ASN A 40 -0.49 -8.77 0.60
N VAL A 41 -1.11 -8.89 -0.56
CA VAL A 41 -0.76 -8.09 -1.72
C VAL A 41 -1.99 -7.38 -2.28
N ALA A 42 -1.74 -6.29 -2.97
CA ALA A 42 -2.78 -5.54 -3.68
C ALA A 42 -2.25 -5.24 -5.08
N PHE A 43 -3.14 -5.16 -6.04
CA PHE A 43 -2.70 -4.88 -7.40
C PHE A 43 -3.65 -3.97 -8.16
N PRO A 44 -3.95 -2.80 -7.61
CA PRO A 44 -4.76 -1.82 -8.33
C PRO A 44 -3.92 -1.14 -9.41
N SER A 45 -4.59 -0.63 -10.42
CA SER A 45 -3.90 0.13 -11.44
C SER A 45 -3.55 1.52 -10.91
N ARG A 46 -2.59 2.18 -11.56
CA ARG A 46 -2.25 3.56 -11.20
C ARG A 46 -3.47 4.46 -11.34
N LYS A 47 -4.29 4.19 -12.33
CA LYS A 47 -5.50 4.96 -12.56
C LYS A 47 -6.47 4.80 -11.40
N ASP A 48 -6.64 3.59 -10.91
CA ASP A 48 -7.50 3.35 -9.76
C ASP A 48 -7.00 4.07 -8.53
N ILE A 49 -5.70 4.00 -8.30
CA ILE A 49 -5.10 4.66 -7.16
C ILE A 49 -5.35 6.16 -7.23
N GLY A 50 -5.07 6.75 -8.39
CA GLY A 50 -5.24 8.18 -8.56
C GLY A 50 -6.67 8.60 -8.37
N LYS A 51 -7.59 7.87 -8.97
CA LYS A 51 -8.99 8.19 -8.90
C LYS A 51 -9.49 8.15 -7.46
N SER A 52 -9.09 7.14 -6.72
CA SER A 52 -9.57 6.97 -5.35
C SER A 52 -8.90 7.93 -4.38
N CYS A 53 -7.68 8.34 -4.66
CA CYS A 53 -6.93 9.22 -3.75
C CYS A 53 -7.01 10.68 -4.15
N GLY A 54 -7.76 11.01 -5.19
CA GLY A 54 -7.88 12.40 -5.63
C GLY A 54 -6.62 12.92 -6.30
N ILE A 55 -5.83 12.04 -6.89
CA ILE A 55 -4.59 12.41 -7.57
C ILE A 55 -4.82 12.35 -9.06
N LYS A 56 -4.68 13.49 -9.73
CA LYS A 56 -5.00 13.55 -11.15
C LYS A 56 -3.89 13.06 -12.05
N LYS A 57 -2.64 13.27 -11.65
CA LYS A 57 -1.51 12.89 -12.49
C LYS A 57 -0.93 11.57 -12.05
N GLU A 58 -0.75 10.68 -13.01
CA GLU A 58 -0.17 9.38 -12.70
C GLU A 58 1.24 9.50 -12.18
N GLU A 59 1.97 10.52 -12.62
CA GLU A 59 3.31 10.77 -12.10
C GLU A 59 3.30 11.01 -10.60
N THR A 60 2.27 11.65 -10.10
CA THR A 60 2.16 11.91 -8.67
C THR A 60 1.90 10.61 -7.91
N VAL A 61 1.09 9.73 -8.51
CA VAL A 61 0.89 8.41 -7.94
C VAL A 61 2.22 7.66 -7.88
N ASP A 62 2.98 7.72 -8.96
CA ASP A 62 4.28 7.05 -9.01
C ASP A 62 5.22 7.57 -7.93
N LYS A 63 5.22 8.87 -7.69
CA LYS A 63 6.06 9.45 -6.65
C LYS A 63 5.68 8.94 -5.28
N ALA A 64 4.38 8.85 -5.02
CA ALA A 64 3.92 8.34 -3.73
C ALA A 64 4.34 6.88 -3.55
N LEU A 65 4.15 6.07 -4.58
CA LEU A 65 4.55 4.67 -4.51
C LEU A 65 6.05 4.52 -4.30
N LYS A 66 6.82 5.37 -4.96
CA LYS A 66 8.27 5.34 -4.81
C LYS A 66 8.69 5.64 -3.37
N VAL A 67 8.06 6.63 -2.76
CA VAL A 67 8.35 6.96 -1.37
C VAL A 67 8.03 5.77 -0.46
N LEU A 68 6.90 5.13 -0.69
CA LEU A 68 6.51 3.99 0.13
C LEU A 68 7.50 2.82 -0.02
N VAL A 69 8.00 2.62 -1.23
CA VAL A 69 9.01 1.58 -1.46
C VAL A 69 10.31 1.96 -0.76
N GLU A 70 10.74 3.21 -0.89
CA GLU A 70 11.97 3.65 -0.30
C GLU A 70 11.97 3.57 1.22
N LYS A 71 10.80 3.77 1.81
CA LYS A 71 10.67 3.66 3.27
C LYS A 71 10.47 2.22 3.74
N GLY A 72 10.44 1.29 2.81
CA GLY A 72 10.30 -0.11 3.16
C GLY A 72 8.89 -0.53 3.55
N LEU A 73 7.92 0.31 3.26
CA LEU A 73 6.54 0.01 3.65
C LEU A 73 5.84 -0.92 2.68
N ILE A 74 6.26 -0.91 1.43
CA ILE A 74 5.71 -1.81 0.43
C ILE A 74 6.84 -2.31 -0.46
N LYS A 75 6.57 -3.42 -1.14
CA LYS A 75 7.43 -3.91 -2.21
C LYS A 75 6.62 -3.93 -3.48
N LYS A 76 7.24 -3.59 -4.57
CA LYS A 76 6.58 -3.52 -5.86
C LYS A 76 7.11 -4.61 -6.77
N TYR A 77 6.21 -5.37 -7.35
CA TYR A 77 6.56 -6.42 -8.30
C TYR A 77 5.85 -6.18 -9.60
N HIS A 78 6.52 -6.51 -10.70
CA HIS A 78 5.87 -6.46 -11.99
C HIS A 78 5.16 -7.77 -12.23
N ARG A 79 3.99 -7.66 -12.82
CA ARG A 79 3.21 -8.80 -13.15
C ARG A 79 3.30 -9.02 -14.65
N HIS A 80 3.80 -10.19 -15.04
CA HIS A 80 3.91 -10.52 -16.44
C HIS A 80 2.80 -11.48 -16.83
N THR A 81 2.23 -11.27 -17.98
CA THR A 81 1.23 -12.17 -18.49
C THR A 81 1.77 -12.83 -19.74
N ASN A 82 1.24 -14.00 -20.04
CA ASN A 82 1.69 -14.73 -21.22
C ASN A 82 1.27 -14.06 -22.52
N ALA A 83 0.31 -13.19 -22.45
CA ALA A 83 -0.15 -12.49 -23.63
C ALA A 83 0.71 -11.29 -23.98
N GLY A 84 1.72 -11.01 -23.17
CA GLY A 84 2.57 -9.86 -23.42
C GLY A 84 1.96 -8.56 -22.97
N ASP A 85 0.84 -8.60 -22.30
CA ASP A 85 0.21 -7.40 -21.80
C ASP A 85 0.93 -6.88 -20.60
N TYR A 86 0.75 -5.59 -20.35
CA TYR A 86 1.22 -5.03 -19.12
C TYR A 86 0.26 -5.43 -18.04
N GLY A 87 0.64 -6.30 -17.20
CA GLY A 87 -0.15 -6.57 -16.01
C GLY A 87 -0.04 -5.39 -15.07
N SER A 88 -1.00 -5.29 -14.18
CA SER A 88 -0.90 -4.32 -13.10
C SER A 88 0.26 -4.68 -12.21
N ASN A 89 0.89 -3.69 -11.64
CA ASN A 89 1.92 -3.95 -10.65
C ASN A 89 1.29 -4.58 -9.41
N VAL A 90 2.05 -5.38 -8.74
CA VAL A 90 1.63 -6.01 -7.49
C VAL A 90 2.39 -5.34 -6.36
N TYR A 91 1.68 -4.96 -5.33
CA TYR A 91 2.27 -4.29 -4.18
C TYR A 91 2.06 -5.16 -2.95
N LYS A 92 3.16 -5.54 -2.33
CA LYS A 92 3.10 -6.33 -1.11
C LYS A 92 3.37 -5.40 0.06
N LEU A 93 2.49 -5.43 1.05
CA LEU A 93 2.64 -4.58 2.22
C LEU A 93 3.53 -5.24 3.24
N ASN A 94 4.40 -4.44 3.84
CA ASN A 94 5.34 -4.93 4.83
C ASN A 94 4.85 -4.71 6.26
N LEU A 95 3.99 -3.73 6.48
CA LEU A 95 3.41 -3.53 7.80
C LEU A 95 2.24 -4.47 7.94
N LYS A 96 2.35 -5.41 8.83
CA LYS A 96 1.29 -6.38 9.06
C LYS A 96 0.62 -6.10 10.37
N SER A 97 -0.64 -6.50 10.47
CA SER A 97 -1.29 -6.41 11.74
C SER A 97 -0.49 -7.30 12.70
N GLY A 98 -0.27 -6.83 13.86
CA GLY A 98 0.53 -7.55 14.82
C GLY A 98 1.97 -7.13 14.87
N GLY A 99 2.43 -6.38 13.91
CA GLY A 99 3.75 -5.85 14.05
C GLY A 99 4.52 -5.70 12.77
N ILE A 100 5.51 -4.87 12.82
CA ILE A 100 6.44 -4.73 11.74
C ILE A 100 7.33 -5.94 11.76
N GLU A 101 7.54 -6.48 10.59
CA GLU A 101 8.47 -7.56 10.48
C GLU A 101 9.81 -7.04 10.87
N LYS A 102 10.45 -7.74 11.74
CA LYS A 102 11.73 -7.33 12.07
C LYS A 102 12.61 -7.73 11.01
N GLY A 103 12.89 -6.97 10.32
CA GLY A 103 13.83 -7.35 9.34
C GLY A 103 15.08 -7.59 10.07
N GLY A 104 14.88 -8.03 10.20
CA GLY A 104 15.59 -8.08 11.03
C GLY A 104 15.69 -7.39 12.10
N SER A 105 15.27 -7.52 12.41
CA SER A 105 15.39 -7.26 13.10
C SER A 105 15.66 -7.17 13.75
N ASN A 106 15.74 -7.42 14.15
CA ASN A 106 15.78 -7.23 14.72
C ASN A 106 16.10 -7.03 15.29
N ASN A 107 16.29 -7.18 15.59
CA ASN A 107 16.13 -6.86 16.07
C ASN A 107 16.25 -6.38 16.45
N ASN A 108 16.34 -6.34 16.77
CA ASN A 108 15.94 -5.79 17.11
C ASN A 108 15.85 -5.20 17.20
N THR A 109 15.74 -5.25 17.47
CA THR A 109 15.19 -4.64 17.60
C THR A 109 15.01 -4.32 17.40
#